data_7f2434e1496906e59efe88b477e81a71
#
_entry.id   7f2434e1496906e59efe88b477e81a71
#
_cell.length_a   1.000
_cell.length_b   1.000
_cell.length_c   1.000
_cell.angle_alpha   90.00
_cell.angle_beta   90.00
_cell.angle_gamma   90.00
#
_symmetry.space_group_name_H-M   'P 1'
#
loop_
_entity.id
_entity.type
_entity.pdbx_description
1 polymer ?
#
loop_
_entity_poly.entity_id
_entity_poly.type
_entity_poly.pdbx_seq_one_letter_code
_entity_poly.pdbx_strand_id
1 'polypeptide(L)'
;MKIRQWTLMLVATSLLSACGNRVNVAEKDTSDDQAEITEQVDQEEKSTADKSDDAEQEFPDILEAELTHESGDEYTIAVTVSSPYDTPERYADGWRVMTTDGDVLAEHDLAHDHANEQPFTRSRGPFVIPSDIQEVVVEGHDQANGYGGETVTIAVPR
;
A
#
# COMPACT_ATOMS: atom_id res chain seq x y z
N MET A 1 31.99 19.03 -30.82
CA MET A 1 31.07 20.15 -30.93
C MET A 1 30.13 19.86 -32.08
N LYS A 2 28.97 19.21 -31.80
CA LYS A 2 27.87 19.01 -32.75
C LYS A 2 26.57 19.07 -31.96
N ILE A 3 25.93 20.21 -32.03
CA ILE A 3 24.61 20.55 -31.51
C ILE A 3 23.60 19.92 -32.47
N ARG A 4 22.70 19.06 -31.97
CA ARG A 4 21.50 18.63 -32.69
C ARG A 4 20.28 19.25 -32.02
N GLN A 5 19.78 20.29 -32.66
CA GLN A 5 18.44 20.83 -32.44
C GLN A 5 17.40 19.80 -32.83
N TRP A 6 16.41 19.56 -31.99
CA TRP A 6 15.18 18.88 -32.35
C TRP A 6 14.00 19.83 -32.17
N THR A 7 13.35 19.98 -33.28
CA THR A 7 12.25 20.87 -33.61
C THR A 7 10.98 20.47 -32.87
N LEU A 8 10.32 21.47 -32.30
CA LEU A 8 8.92 21.41 -31.84
C LEU A 8 7.98 21.03 -32.98
N MET A 9 7.05 20.12 -32.71
CA MET A 9 5.87 19.97 -33.53
C MET A 9 4.61 19.98 -32.65
N LEU A 10 3.95 21.13 -32.71
CA LEU A 10 2.65 21.42 -32.12
C LEU A 10 1.57 20.89 -33.05
N VAL A 11 0.68 20.03 -32.56
CA VAL A 11 -0.60 19.75 -33.24
C VAL A 11 -1.72 19.94 -32.22
N ALA A 12 -2.44 21.01 -32.43
CA ALA A 12 -3.73 21.27 -31.81
C ALA A 12 -4.84 20.71 -32.71
N THR A 13 -5.77 19.96 -32.12
CA THR A 13 -7.10 19.74 -32.72
C THR A 13 -8.16 19.77 -31.65
N SER A 14 -8.91 20.83 -31.68
CA SER A 14 -10.20 21.03 -31.04
C SER A 14 -11.29 20.28 -31.79
N LEU A 15 -12.25 19.68 -31.10
CA LEU A 15 -13.62 19.53 -31.61
C LEU A 15 -14.63 19.47 -30.47
N LEU A 16 -15.52 20.45 -30.48
CA LEU A 16 -16.78 20.56 -29.73
C LEU A 16 -17.82 19.58 -30.23
N SER A 17 -18.70 19.08 -29.35
CA SER A 17 -20.16 18.91 -29.58
C SER A 17 -20.78 18.45 -28.26
N ALA A 18 -21.56 19.16 -27.53
CA ALA A 18 -22.89 19.72 -27.68
C ALA A 18 -24.05 18.71 -27.51
N CYS A 19 -24.81 18.99 -26.39
CA CYS A 19 -26.25 18.86 -26.21
C CYS A 19 -26.95 17.49 -26.13
N GLY A 20 -27.75 17.36 -25.06
CA GLY A 20 -28.83 16.38 -24.95
C GLY A 20 -29.52 16.35 -23.60
N ASN A 21 -30.23 17.42 -23.27
CA ASN A 21 -31.20 17.54 -22.19
C ASN A 21 -32.45 16.67 -22.45
N ARG A 22 -32.88 15.84 -21.51
CA ARG A 22 -34.29 15.49 -21.37
C ARG A 22 -34.64 15.14 -19.92
N VAL A 23 -35.37 16.05 -19.35
CA VAL A 23 -36.24 15.90 -18.18
C VAL A 23 -37.45 15.08 -18.61
N ASN A 24 -37.90 14.13 -17.79
CA ASN A 24 -39.29 13.74 -17.74
C ASN A 24 -39.72 13.42 -16.31
N VAL A 25 -40.72 14.17 -15.93
CA VAL A 25 -41.43 14.17 -14.67
C VAL A 25 -42.75 13.38 -14.85
N ALA A 26 -43.29 12.91 -13.69
CA ALA A 26 -44.67 12.50 -13.41
C ALA A 26 -44.94 10.99 -13.60
N GLU A 27 -45.67 10.36 -12.81
CA GLU A 27 -46.54 10.47 -11.65
C GLU A 27 -47.08 9.07 -11.36
N LYS A 28 -47.10 8.68 -10.08
CA LYS A 28 -48.22 8.23 -9.24
C LYS A 28 -49.13 7.10 -9.78
N ASP A 29 -49.22 5.98 -9.12
CA ASP A 29 -50.36 5.59 -8.28
C ASP A 29 -50.24 4.17 -7.71
N THR A 30 -50.47 4.08 -6.46
CA THR A 30 -51.15 3.20 -5.50
C THR A 30 -51.68 1.83 -5.99
N SER A 31 -51.37 0.77 -5.26
CA SER A 31 -52.25 -0.15 -4.53
C SER A 31 -51.59 -1.51 -4.31
N ASP A 32 -51.42 -1.81 -3.05
CA ASP A 32 -52.02 -2.89 -2.26
C ASP A 32 -52.12 -4.27 -2.91
N ASP A 33 -51.45 -5.28 -2.37
CA ASP A 33 -52.02 -6.40 -1.63
C ASP A 33 -50.96 -7.47 -1.27
N GLN A 34 -51.00 -7.83 -0.04
CA GLN A 34 -50.68 -8.99 0.78
C GLN A 34 -49.86 -10.18 0.19
N ALA A 35 -48.87 -10.48 1.00
CA ALA A 35 -48.52 -11.74 1.64
C ALA A 35 -48.21 -12.98 0.80
N GLU A 36 -47.02 -13.49 0.96
CA GLU A 36 -46.85 -14.82 1.58
C GLU A 36 -45.37 -15.09 1.89
N ILE A 37 -45.21 -15.64 3.04
CA ILE A 37 -44.01 -16.05 3.74
C ILE A 37 -43.44 -17.32 3.07
N THR A 38 -42.14 -17.39 2.83
CA THR A 38 -41.35 -18.63 3.02
C THR A 38 -39.88 -18.27 3.19
N GLU A 39 -39.44 -18.45 4.41
CA GLU A 39 -38.30 -19.23 4.90
C GLU A 39 -36.95 -18.99 4.24
N GLN A 40 -36.12 -18.30 5.00
CA GLN A 40 -34.82 -18.71 5.57
C GLN A 40 -33.93 -19.61 4.69
N VAL A 41 -32.80 -19.08 4.30
CA VAL A 41 -31.52 -19.71 4.57
C VAL A 41 -30.54 -18.65 5.07
N ASP A 42 -30.34 -18.64 6.37
CA ASP A 42 -29.17 -18.11 7.03
C ASP A 42 -27.92 -18.76 6.43
N GLN A 43 -27.09 -17.95 5.82
CA GLN A 43 -25.67 -18.20 5.84
C GLN A 43 -24.99 -16.92 6.33
N GLU A 44 -24.97 -16.80 7.65
CA GLU A 44 -23.92 -16.09 8.35
C GLU A 44 -22.58 -16.73 7.98
N GLU A 45 -21.93 -16.23 6.96
CA GLU A 45 -20.48 -16.29 6.94
C GLU A 45 -19.99 -15.30 8.00
N LYS A 46 -19.93 -15.85 9.21
CA LYS A 46 -19.19 -15.30 10.32
C LYS A 46 -17.72 -15.26 9.92
N SER A 47 -17.33 -14.17 9.28
CA SER A 47 -15.93 -13.74 9.26
C SER A 47 -15.56 -13.56 10.73
N THR A 48 -14.96 -14.57 11.29
CA THR A 48 -14.20 -14.45 12.52
C THR A 48 -12.99 -13.59 12.19
N ALA A 49 -13.18 -12.28 12.23
CA ALA A 49 -12.08 -11.39 12.51
C ALA A 49 -11.58 -11.82 13.90
N ASP A 50 -10.50 -12.53 13.90
CA ASP A 50 -9.72 -12.85 15.07
C ASP A 50 -9.36 -11.52 15.72
N LYS A 51 -10.05 -11.22 16.83
CA LYS A 51 -9.59 -10.20 17.77
C LYS A 51 -8.39 -10.81 18.45
N SER A 52 -7.24 -10.72 17.80
CA SER A 52 -5.97 -10.87 18.48
C SER A 52 -5.89 -9.77 19.54
N ASP A 53 -5.63 -10.19 20.77
CA ASP A 53 -5.35 -9.41 21.96
C ASP A 53 -4.86 -7.99 21.65
N ASP A 54 -5.60 -6.98 22.14
CA ASP A 54 -5.16 -5.59 22.28
C ASP A 54 -4.02 -5.49 23.34
N ALA A 55 -2.95 -6.24 23.14
CA ALA A 55 -1.66 -5.86 23.65
C ALA A 55 -1.26 -4.64 22.83
N GLU A 56 -1.11 -3.50 23.50
CA GLU A 56 -0.71 -2.24 22.89
C GLU A 56 0.53 -2.46 22.00
N GLN A 57 0.33 -2.44 20.68
CA GLN A 57 1.40 -2.68 19.72
C GLN A 57 2.46 -1.58 19.86
N GLU A 58 3.70 -1.98 20.13
CA GLU A 58 4.79 -1.03 20.39
C GLU A 58 5.62 -0.71 19.14
N PHE A 59 5.55 -1.58 18.13
CA PHE A 59 6.31 -1.47 16.89
C PHE A 59 5.42 -1.73 15.68
N PRO A 60 5.77 -1.22 14.51
CA PRO A 60 5.07 -1.58 13.29
C PRO A 60 5.41 -3.01 12.86
N ASP A 61 4.43 -3.72 12.32
CA ASP A 61 4.62 -5.03 11.72
C ASP A 61 4.79 -4.89 10.20
N ILE A 62 5.78 -5.59 9.66
CA ILE A 62 5.92 -5.74 8.21
C ILE A 62 5.06 -6.93 7.78
N LEU A 63 4.00 -6.67 7.01
CA LEU A 63 3.07 -7.71 6.54
C LEU A 63 3.54 -8.35 5.23
N GLU A 64 4.14 -7.56 4.35
CA GLU A 64 4.58 -7.99 3.02
C GLU A 64 5.73 -7.13 2.53
N ALA A 65 6.61 -7.74 1.75
CA ALA A 65 7.65 -7.03 1.03
C ALA A 65 7.89 -7.67 -0.34
N GLU A 66 8.02 -6.86 -1.38
CA GLU A 66 8.25 -7.31 -2.75
C GLU A 66 9.45 -6.57 -3.34
N LEU A 67 10.47 -7.34 -3.79
CA LEU A 67 11.64 -6.82 -4.51
C LEU A 67 11.41 -6.88 -6.01
N THR A 68 11.69 -5.76 -6.67
CA THR A 68 11.79 -5.66 -8.13
C THR A 68 13.25 -5.44 -8.53
N HIS A 69 13.78 -6.33 -9.37
CA HIS A 69 15.11 -6.15 -9.95
C HIS A 69 15.06 -5.12 -11.08
N GLU A 70 15.88 -4.09 -10.98
CA GLU A 70 15.95 -3.01 -11.98
C GLU A 70 17.05 -3.27 -13.01
N SER A 71 18.30 -3.25 -12.58
CA SER A 71 19.45 -3.51 -13.44
C SER A 71 20.70 -3.80 -12.62
N GLY A 72 21.55 -4.72 -13.07
CA GLY A 72 22.78 -5.07 -12.34
C GLY A 72 22.46 -5.55 -10.93
N ASP A 73 22.96 -4.86 -9.92
CA ASP A 73 22.68 -5.15 -8.51
C ASP A 73 21.68 -4.14 -7.89
N GLU A 74 20.95 -3.37 -8.71
CA GLU A 74 19.99 -2.36 -8.26
C GLU A 74 18.58 -2.94 -8.17
N TYR A 75 17.88 -2.60 -7.07
CA TYR A 75 16.55 -3.07 -6.73
C TYR A 75 15.67 -1.93 -6.22
N THR A 76 14.37 -2.09 -6.44
CA THR A 76 13.31 -1.34 -5.76
C THR A 76 12.52 -2.30 -4.89
N ILE A 77 12.09 -1.86 -3.71
CA ILE A 77 11.25 -2.65 -2.80
C ILE A 77 9.94 -1.93 -2.51
N ALA A 78 8.83 -2.67 -2.51
CA ALA A 78 7.55 -2.25 -1.97
C ALA A 78 7.32 -2.97 -0.63
N VAL A 79 6.99 -2.22 0.42
CA VAL A 79 6.81 -2.73 1.78
C VAL A 79 5.43 -2.36 2.29
N THR A 80 4.68 -3.35 2.77
CA THR A 80 3.38 -3.17 3.42
C THR A 80 3.56 -3.23 4.94
N VAL A 81 3.17 -2.13 5.59
CA VAL A 81 3.34 -1.90 7.02
C VAL A 81 1.97 -1.83 7.71
N SER A 82 1.89 -2.40 8.89
CA SER A 82 0.75 -2.28 9.80
C SER A 82 1.20 -1.60 11.09
N SER A 83 0.64 -0.43 11.36
CA SER A 83 0.85 0.35 12.58
C SER A 83 -0.46 0.99 13.05
N PRO A 84 -1.44 0.18 13.50
CA PRO A 84 -2.79 0.66 13.84
C PRO A 84 -2.80 1.65 15.02
N TYR A 85 -1.68 1.79 15.74
CA TYR A 85 -1.48 2.76 16.81
C TYR A 85 -1.06 4.15 16.34
N ASP A 86 -0.85 4.35 15.02
CA ASP A 86 -0.37 5.62 14.46
C ASP A 86 -1.25 6.80 14.87
N THR A 87 -0.59 7.84 15.36
CA THR A 87 -1.16 9.17 15.63
C THR A 87 -0.17 10.24 15.18
N PRO A 88 -0.57 11.52 15.05
CA PRO A 88 0.39 12.59 14.75
C PRO A 88 1.53 12.75 15.76
N GLU A 89 1.34 12.27 17.00
CA GLU A 89 2.31 12.36 18.08
C GLU A 89 3.26 11.17 18.16
N ARG A 90 2.84 9.99 17.61
CA ARG A 90 3.63 8.76 17.55
C ARG A 90 3.17 7.90 16.40
N TYR A 91 4.08 7.50 15.54
CA TYR A 91 3.79 6.69 14.35
C TYR A 91 4.99 5.84 13.92
N ALA A 92 4.73 4.90 13.01
CA ALA A 92 5.78 4.21 12.28
C ALA A 92 6.50 5.21 11.37
N ASP A 93 7.72 5.61 11.71
CA ASP A 93 8.46 6.65 10.99
C ASP A 93 9.49 6.09 10.00
N GLY A 94 9.50 4.76 9.79
CA GLY A 94 10.35 4.17 8.77
C GLY A 94 10.39 2.65 8.78
N TRP A 95 11.27 2.14 7.93
CA TRP A 95 11.66 0.74 7.88
C TRP A 95 13.05 0.60 7.23
N ARG A 96 13.69 -0.52 7.44
CA ARG A 96 14.98 -0.85 6.83
C ARG A 96 14.98 -2.21 6.14
N VAL A 97 15.87 -2.34 5.15
CA VAL A 97 16.23 -3.60 4.50
C VAL A 97 17.62 -3.97 4.93
N MET A 98 17.83 -5.18 5.38
CA MET A 98 19.13 -5.66 5.86
C MET A 98 19.40 -7.08 5.39
N THR A 99 20.65 -7.49 5.43
CA THR A 99 21.04 -8.88 5.26
C THR A 99 20.58 -9.72 6.43
N THR A 100 20.59 -11.03 6.31
CA THR A 100 20.32 -11.96 7.41
C THR A 100 21.34 -11.86 8.56
N ASP A 101 22.52 -11.27 8.29
CA ASP A 101 23.57 -10.99 9.28
C ASP A 101 23.37 -9.63 9.98
N GLY A 102 22.39 -8.83 9.53
CA GLY A 102 22.04 -7.55 10.14
C GLY A 102 22.71 -6.32 9.49
N ASP A 103 23.42 -6.48 8.38
CA ASP A 103 24.02 -5.37 7.66
C ASP A 103 22.93 -4.61 6.89
N VAL A 104 22.77 -3.29 7.15
CA VAL A 104 21.75 -2.45 6.54
C VAL A 104 22.10 -2.15 5.08
N LEU A 105 21.18 -2.44 4.17
CA LEU A 105 21.29 -2.21 2.73
C LEU A 105 20.53 -0.94 2.29
N ALA A 106 19.39 -0.67 2.90
CA ALA A 106 18.59 0.51 2.63
C ALA A 106 17.71 0.88 3.82
N GLU A 107 17.37 2.16 3.94
CA GLU A 107 16.41 2.69 4.90
C GLU A 107 15.40 3.58 4.18
N HIS A 108 14.18 3.63 4.69
CA HIS A 108 13.10 4.46 4.19
C HIS A 108 12.47 5.23 5.34
N ASP A 109 12.45 6.56 5.22
CA ASP A 109 11.84 7.44 6.21
C ASP A 109 10.39 7.75 5.82
N LEU A 110 9.48 7.67 6.78
CA LEU A 110 8.08 8.07 6.69
C LEU A 110 7.92 9.41 7.43
N ALA A 111 7.40 10.42 6.76
CA ALA A 111 7.42 11.81 7.26
C ALA A 111 6.20 12.18 8.11
N HIS A 112 5.19 11.32 8.22
CA HIS A 112 3.94 11.55 8.93
C HIS A 112 3.24 10.24 9.25
N ASP A 113 2.23 10.31 10.12
CA ASP A 113 1.38 9.16 10.46
C ASP A 113 0.55 8.67 9.27
N HIS A 114 0.17 7.40 9.31
CA HIS A 114 -0.64 6.71 8.32
C HIS A 114 -1.93 6.14 8.95
N ALA A 115 -2.43 6.77 10.02
CA ALA A 115 -3.56 6.30 10.81
C ALA A 115 -4.84 6.01 9.99
N ASN A 116 -5.04 6.72 8.88
CA ASN A 116 -6.25 6.61 8.06
C ASN A 116 -6.11 5.65 6.86
N GLU A 117 -4.97 4.99 6.68
CA GLU A 117 -4.72 4.13 5.52
C GLU A 117 -4.08 2.77 5.91
N GLN A 118 -4.37 2.27 7.10
CA GLN A 118 -3.83 1.01 7.61
C GLN A 118 -4.47 -0.23 6.97
N PRO A 119 -3.68 -1.28 6.62
CA PRO A 119 -2.25 -1.22 6.42
C PRO A 119 -1.89 -0.42 5.16
N PHE A 120 -0.68 0.12 5.10
CA PHE A 120 -0.24 0.92 3.97
C PHE A 120 1.02 0.37 3.30
N THR A 121 1.21 0.69 2.01
CA THR A 121 2.39 0.26 1.24
C THR A 121 3.17 1.46 0.75
N ARG A 122 4.50 1.43 0.92
CA ARG A 122 5.42 2.43 0.37
C ARG A 122 6.60 1.75 -0.31
N SER A 123 7.17 2.43 -1.29
CA SER A 123 8.30 1.91 -2.07
C SER A 123 9.57 2.71 -1.82
N ARG A 124 10.69 2.00 -1.88
CA ARG A 124 12.04 2.57 -1.78
C ARG A 124 12.93 2.01 -2.88
N GLY A 125 13.65 2.87 -3.54
CA GLY A 125 14.63 2.47 -4.55
C GLY A 125 15.13 3.67 -5.38
N PRO A 126 16.07 3.41 -6.28
CA PRO A 126 16.87 2.19 -6.32
C PRO A 126 17.88 2.10 -5.17
N PHE A 127 18.24 0.87 -4.77
CA PHE A 127 19.32 0.57 -3.83
C PHE A 127 20.04 -0.70 -4.26
N VAL A 128 21.27 -0.90 -3.76
CA VAL A 128 22.13 -2.02 -4.18
C VAL A 128 21.98 -3.20 -3.22
N ILE A 129 21.77 -4.40 -3.77
CA ILE A 129 21.90 -5.67 -3.05
C ILE A 129 23.06 -6.44 -3.67
N PRO A 130 24.16 -6.67 -2.94
CA PRO A 130 25.32 -7.42 -3.45
C PRO A 130 24.94 -8.80 -4.00
N SER A 131 25.64 -9.24 -5.05
CA SER A 131 25.28 -10.46 -5.79
C SER A 131 25.41 -11.77 -4.98
N ASP A 132 26.11 -11.75 -3.87
CA ASP A 132 26.26 -12.87 -2.91
C ASP A 132 25.13 -12.98 -1.91
N ILE A 133 24.30 -11.93 -1.74
CA ILE A 133 23.13 -11.93 -0.86
C ILE A 133 21.96 -12.60 -1.54
N GLN A 134 21.41 -13.65 -0.92
CA GLN A 134 20.30 -14.44 -1.46
C GLN A 134 18.95 -14.07 -0.85
N GLU A 135 18.94 -13.54 0.37
CA GLU A 135 17.76 -13.16 1.13
C GLU A 135 18.01 -11.85 1.85
N VAL A 136 16.95 -11.06 2.02
CA VAL A 136 16.97 -9.85 2.83
C VAL A 136 15.82 -9.88 3.84
N VAL A 137 16.03 -9.18 4.95
CA VAL A 137 15.04 -9.00 6.02
C VAL A 137 14.57 -7.56 6.01
N VAL A 138 13.25 -7.36 6.16
CA VAL A 138 12.65 -6.03 6.30
C VAL A 138 12.12 -5.90 7.72
N GLU A 139 12.45 -4.79 8.39
CA GLU A 139 12.08 -4.49 9.77
C GLU A 139 11.56 -3.06 9.88
N GLY A 140 10.49 -2.88 10.63
CA GLY A 140 9.86 -1.58 10.85
C GLY A 140 10.55 -0.74 11.93
N HIS A 141 10.31 0.57 11.90
CA HIS A 141 10.81 1.52 12.88
C HIS A 141 9.66 2.36 13.45
N ASP A 142 9.57 2.41 14.78
CA ASP A 142 8.66 3.28 15.53
C ASP A 142 9.40 4.51 16.04
N GLN A 143 8.82 5.67 15.91
CA GLN A 143 9.41 6.96 16.29
C GLN A 143 9.88 7.02 17.77
N ALA A 144 9.17 6.33 18.66
CA ALA A 144 9.48 6.34 20.10
C ALA A 144 10.35 5.16 20.54
N ASN A 145 10.15 3.98 19.93
CA ASN A 145 10.71 2.71 20.41
C ASN A 145 11.85 2.18 19.52
N GLY A 146 12.03 2.73 18.31
CA GLY A 146 13.07 2.29 17.40
C GLY A 146 12.66 1.11 16.52
N TYR A 147 13.63 0.28 16.12
CA TYR A 147 13.40 -0.89 15.28
C TYR A 147 12.78 -2.05 16.06
N GLY A 148 11.77 -2.72 15.47
CA GLY A 148 11.10 -3.86 16.07
C GLY A 148 9.83 -4.26 15.32
N GLY A 149 9.05 -5.17 15.94
CA GLY A 149 7.83 -5.73 15.39
C GLY A 149 8.08 -6.99 14.54
N GLU A 150 7.04 -7.46 13.85
CA GLU A 150 7.17 -8.59 12.94
C GLU A 150 7.93 -8.20 11.68
N THR A 151 8.86 -9.08 11.29
CA THR A 151 9.74 -8.87 10.12
C THR A 151 9.36 -9.82 9.00
N VAL A 152 9.67 -9.45 7.77
CA VAL A 152 9.52 -10.31 6.59
C VAL A 152 10.89 -10.60 5.98
N THR A 153 11.16 -11.88 5.71
CA THR A 153 12.34 -12.33 4.96
C THR A 153 11.93 -12.69 3.55
N ILE A 154 12.60 -12.13 2.55
CA ILE A 154 12.30 -12.36 1.14
C ILE A 154 13.55 -12.76 0.36
N ALA A 155 13.37 -13.67 -0.60
CA ALA A 155 14.43 -14.06 -1.53
C ALA A 155 14.72 -12.93 -2.53
N VAL A 156 16.00 -12.74 -2.87
CA VAL A 156 16.42 -11.75 -3.85
C VAL A 156 16.23 -12.32 -5.26
N PRO A 157 15.35 -11.75 -6.12
CA PRO A 157 15.19 -12.20 -7.50
C PRO A 157 16.43 -11.89 -8.33
N ARG A 158 16.82 -12.84 -9.21
CA ARG A 158 18.02 -12.71 -10.08
C ARG A 158 17.65 -12.94 -11.54
#